data_7c5088e3ebd29fe258e06074147e6513
#
_entry.id   7c5088e3ebd29fe258e06074147e6513
#
_cell.length_a   1.000
_cell.length_b   1.000
_cell.length_c   1.000
_cell.angle_alpha   90.00
_cell.angle_beta   90.00
_cell.angle_gamma   90.00
#
_symmetry.space_group_name_H-M   'P 1'
#
loop_
_entity.id
_entity.type
_entity.pdbx_description
1 polymer ?
#
loop_
_entity_poly.entity_id
_entity_poly.type
_entity_poly.pdbx_seq_one_letter_code
_entity_poly.pdbx_strand_id
1 'polypeptide(L)'
;MKKPNIIEIEVTKREPGYNTSKELRETEMVPAVIYGPKIEENILISVPELRVDKLLSVSELQIVRLIVDGKSYDATLKDVEFHPVTDQVLHVDFYALDKDTPFTFVIPIRLQGSPVGLQEGGRLYQPLREIAVKCLPEFIPAEFVVNVAKLNIGQSLKVRRVKAQNMEIITPGERTIVVIRPPKGTLVAITEADDIDDDESEEAPAETAEATTE
;
A
#
# COMPACT_ATOMS: atom_id res chain seq x y z
N MET A 1 1.59 19.69 3.02
CA MET A 1 1.45 18.24 3.22
C MET A 1 0.77 17.99 4.55
N LYS A 2 -0.25 17.12 4.57
CA LYS A 2 -0.98 16.75 5.79
C LYS A 2 -0.07 15.86 6.65
N LYS A 3 0.03 16.12 7.95
CA LYS A 3 0.78 15.24 8.86
C LYS A 3 0.01 13.95 9.10
N PRO A 4 0.68 12.83 9.36
CA PRO A 4 0.01 11.57 9.70
C PRO A 4 -0.79 11.74 11.00
N ASN A 5 -1.91 11.05 11.07
CA ASN A 5 -2.72 11.00 12.27
C ASN A 5 -2.06 10.07 13.29
N ILE A 6 -2.07 10.45 14.57
CA ILE A 6 -1.57 9.62 15.66
C ILE A 6 -2.78 8.99 16.34
N ILE A 7 -2.82 7.66 16.37
CA ILE A 7 -3.88 6.89 17.01
C ILE A 7 -3.29 6.18 18.22
N GLU A 8 -3.91 6.34 19.38
CA GLU A 8 -3.50 5.66 20.61
C GLU A 8 -4.28 4.35 20.79
N ILE A 9 -3.55 3.26 21.04
CA ILE A 9 -4.11 1.93 21.26
C ILE A 9 -3.47 1.32 22.50
N GLU A 10 -4.31 0.96 23.46
CA GLU A 10 -3.89 0.16 24.59
C GLU A 10 -3.79 -1.29 24.18
N VAL A 11 -2.68 -1.93 24.48
CA VAL A 11 -2.39 -3.31 24.10
C VAL A 11 -1.85 -4.09 25.29
N THR A 12 -2.09 -5.40 25.30
CA THR A 12 -1.62 -6.30 26.34
C THR A 12 -0.44 -7.12 25.86
N LYS A 13 0.54 -7.32 26.74
CA LYS A 13 1.67 -8.20 26.47
C LYS A 13 1.20 -9.65 26.46
N ARG A 14 1.70 -10.45 25.52
CA ARG A 14 1.40 -11.89 25.42
C ARG A 14 2.64 -12.75 25.52
N GLU A 15 2.46 -14.00 25.89
CA GLU A 15 3.50 -15.01 25.81
C GLU A 15 3.57 -15.65 24.40
N PRO A 16 4.75 -16.11 23.97
CA PRO A 16 4.88 -16.84 22.72
C PRO A 16 4.19 -18.21 22.81
N GLY A 17 3.44 -18.58 21.77
CA GLY A 17 2.80 -19.90 21.69
C GLY A 17 1.75 -19.98 20.58
N TYR A 18 1.69 -21.15 19.93
CA TYR A 18 0.69 -21.39 18.87
C TYR A 18 -0.74 -21.44 19.43
N ASN A 19 -0.94 -22.16 20.54
CA ASN A 19 -2.25 -22.29 21.17
C ASN A 19 -2.75 -20.94 21.68
N THR A 20 -1.87 -20.14 22.32
CA THR A 20 -2.19 -18.80 22.80
C THR A 20 -2.64 -17.89 21.64
N SER A 21 -1.99 -17.97 20.47
CA SER A 21 -2.38 -17.18 19.30
C SER A 21 -3.75 -17.61 18.72
N LYS A 22 -4.09 -18.89 18.81
CA LYS A 22 -5.40 -19.38 18.36
C LYS A 22 -6.52 -18.93 19.31
N GLU A 23 -6.31 -19.07 20.61
CA GLU A 23 -7.25 -18.64 21.66
C GLU A 23 -7.51 -17.12 21.61
N LEU A 24 -6.46 -16.33 21.34
CA LEU A 24 -6.59 -14.89 21.17
C LEU A 24 -7.53 -14.53 20.01
N ARG A 25 -7.38 -15.17 18.85
CA ARG A 25 -8.26 -14.92 17.70
C ARG A 25 -9.72 -15.33 17.97
N GLU A 26 -9.94 -16.37 18.75
CA GLU A 26 -11.30 -16.78 19.19
C GLU A 26 -11.93 -15.74 20.14
N THR A 27 -11.12 -14.90 20.80
CA THR A 27 -11.57 -13.81 21.69
C THR A 27 -11.50 -12.41 21.05
N GLU A 28 -11.52 -12.32 19.71
CA GLU A 28 -11.45 -11.07 18.94
C GLU A 28 -10.18 -10.24 19.23
N MET A 29 -9.08 -10.93 19.57
CA MET A 29 -7.77 -10.33 19.79
C MET A 29 -6.81 -10.80 18.72
N VAL A 30 -6.14 -9.87 18.06
CA VAL A 30 -5.14 -10.16 17.02
C VAL A 30 -3.75 -10.21 17.65
N PRO A 31 -3.01 -11.31 17.47
CA PRO A 31 -1.61 -11.36 17.87
C PRO A 31 -0.78 -10.40 17.01
N ALA A 32 0.09 -9.63 17.67
CA ALA A 32 0.95 -8.68 17.00
C ALA A 32 2.36 -8.67 17.60
N VAL A 33 3.30 -8.05 16.91
CA VAL A 33 4.66 -7.88 17.35
C VAL A 33 5.13 -6.44 17.15
N ILE A 34 5.88 -5.92 18.12
CA ILE A 34 6.56 -4.62 18.01
C ILE A 34 8.05 -4.89 17.93
N TYR A 35 8.71 -4.38 16.91
CA TYR A 35 10.16 -4.42 16.75
C TYR A 35 10.68 -3.11 16.16
N GLY A 36 11.96 -2.84 16.33
CA GLY A 36 12.55 -1.59 15.84
C GLY A 36 13.94 -1.30 16.40
N PRO A 37 14.58 -0.21 15.98
CA PRO A 37 16.00 0.05 16.24
C PRO A 37 16.34 0.27 17.72
N LYS A 38 15.40 0.70 18.56
CA LYS A 38 15.58 0.90 20.02
C LYS A 38 14.99 -0.20 20.89
N ILE A 39 14.49 -1.26 20.26
CA ILE A 39 13.90 -2.41 20.95
C ILE A 39 14.89 -3.56 20.86
N GLU A 40 15.51 -3.94 21.97
CA GLU A 40 16.48 -5.04 22.04
C GLU A 40 15.82 -6.40 21.82
N GLU A 41 14.62 -6.59 22.36
CA GLU A 41 13.83 -7.82 22.21
C GLU A 41 12.46 -7.51 21.63
N ASN A 42 11.99 -8.32 20.68
CA ASN A 42 10.66 -8.19 20.09
C ASN A 42 9.58 -8.29 21.17
N ILE A 43 8.71 -7.29 21.24
CA ILE A 43 7.63 -7.25 22.20
C ILE A 43 6.40 -7.90 21.57
N LEU A 44 5.99 -9.04 22.12
CA LEU A 44 4.78 -9.74 21.70
C LEU A 44 3.58 -9.11 22.40
N ILE A 45 2.60 -8.70 21.60
CA ILE A 45 1.39 -8.03 22.08
C ILE A 45 0.13 -8.66 21.49
N SER A 46 -1.01 -8.37 22.09
CA SER A 46 -2.34 -8.62 21.54
C SER A 46 -3.09 -7.31 21.41
N VAL A 47 -3.76 -7.13 20.27
CA VAL A 47 -4.48 -5.92 19.89
C VAL A 47 -5.94 -6.28 19.62
N PRO A 48 -6.94 -5.51 20.09
CA PRO A 48 -8.33 -5.75 19.73
C PRO A 48 -8.55 -5.64 18.22
N GLU A 49 -9.21 -6.63 17.60
CA GLU A 49 -9.49 -6.71 16.16
C GLU A 49 -10.17 -5.45 15.64
N LEU A 50 -11.17 -4.94 16.34
CA LEU A 50 -11.87 -3.69 16.01
C LEU A 50 -10.94 -2.47 15.90
N ARG A 51 -9.81 -2.44 16.60
CA ARG A 51 -8.82 -1.37 16.50
C ARG A 51 -7.96 -1.53 15.27
N VAL A 52 -7.59 -2.77 14.95
CA VAL A 52 -6.84 -3.10 13.74
C VAL A 52 -7.67 -2.78 12.49
N ASP A 53 -8.94 -3.17 12.45
CA ASP A 53 -9.84 -2.86 11.34
C ASP A 53 -9.99 -1.36 11.09
N LYS A 54 -10.06 -0.56 12.15
CA LYS A 54 -10.06 0.90 12.04
C LYS A 54 -8.77 1.45 11.44
N LEU A 55 -7.62 0.86 11.75
CA LEU A 55 -6.34 1.24 11.14
C LEU A 55 -6.32 0.90 9.65
N LEU A 56 -6.84 -0.27 9.28
CA LEU A 56 -6.84 -0.76 7.89
C LEU A 56 -7.87 -0.06 7.00
N SER A 57 -8.98 0.40 7.59
CA SER A 57 -10.04 1.10 6.83
C SER A 57 -9.62 2.48 6.34
N VAL A 58 -8.58 3.08 6.91
CA VAL A 58 -8.07 4.40 6.51
C VAL A 58 -6.91 4.23 5.55
N SER A 59 -7.06 4.74 4.33
CA SER A 59 -6.03 4.66 3.28
C SER A 59 -4.85 5.62 3.47
N GLU A 60 -4.86 6.45 4.51
CA GLU A 60 -3.76 7.37 4.83
C GLU A 60 -2.71 6.67 5.71
N LEU A 61 -1.44 7.05 5.57
CA LEU A 61 -0.40 6.59 6.49
C LEU A 61 -0.69 7.11 7.91
N GLN A 62 -0.69 6.21 8.88
CA GLN A 62 -0.97 6.50 10.28
C GLN A 62 0.23 6.13 11.15
N ILE A 63 0.44 6.91 12.21
CA ILE A 63 1.35 6.56 13.29
C ILE A 63 0.50 6.05 14.45
N VAL A 64 0.83 4.88 14.96
CA VAL A 64 0.12 4.25 16.06
C VAL A 64 0.96 4.38 17.32
N ARG A 65 0.38 4.95 18.36
CA ARG A 65 0.98 4.97 19.69
C ARG A 65 0.46 3.78 20.48
N LEU A 66 1.32 2.78 20.64
CA LEU A 66 1.02 1.56 21.38
C LEU A 66 1.41 1.75 22.86
N ILE A 67 0.46 1.53 23.75
CA ILE A 67 0.68 1.61 25.20
C ILE A 67 0.75 0.18 25.74
N VAL A 68 1.96 -0.23 26.14
CA VAL A 68 2.27 -1.55 26.71
C VAL A 68 2.77 -1.36 28.13
N ASP A 69 2.08 -1.89 29.12
CA ASP A 69 2.50 -1.83 30.54
C ASP A 69 2.90 -0.42 31.00
N GLY A 70 2.18 0.62 30.53
CA GLY A 70 2.42 2.01 30.88
C GLY A 70 3.57 2.70 30.10
N LYS A 71 4.22 1.97 29.18
CA LYS A 71 5.21 2.54 28.24
C LYS A 71 4.54 2.79 26.89
N SER A 72 4.82 3.94 26.29
CA SER A 72 4.31 4.28 24.96
C SER A 72 5.39 4.08 23.89
N TYR A 73 5.02 3.43 22.80
CA TYR A 73 5.84 3.21 21.62
C TYR A 73 5.14 3.80 20.41
N ASP A 74 5.79 4.78 19.76
CA ASP A 74 5.29 5.30 18.48
C ASP A 74 5.75 4.33 17.38
N ALA A 75 4.81 3.74 16.67
CA ALA A 75 5.06 2.71 15.67
C ALA A 75 4.24 2.98 14.40
N THR A 76 4.65 2.38 13.30
CA THR A 76 3.87 2.31 12.07
C THR A 76 3.49 0.87 11.77
N LEU A 77 2.35 0.68 11.14
CA LEU A 77 1.94 -0.60 10.59
C LEU A 77 2.92 -0.98 9.47
N LYS A 78 3.57 -2.13 9.58
CA LYS A 78 4.57 -2.60 8.63
C LYS A 78 4.00 -3.66 7.70
N ASP A 79 3.35 -4.66 8.29
CA ASP A 79 2.76 -5.76 7.54
C ASP A 79 1.52 -6.29 8.27
N VAL A 80 0.62 -6.90 7.50
CA VAL A 80 -0.62 -7.51 8.01
C VAL A 80 -0.89 -8.80 7.26
N GLU A 81 -1.01 -9.87 8.00
CA GLU A 81 -1.39 -11.16 7.46
C GLU A 81 -2.89 -11.38 7.56
N PHE A 82 -3.52 -11.74 6.44
CA PHE A 82 -4.95 -12.05 6.37
C PHE A 82 -5.20 -13.52 6.13
N HIS A 83 -6.30 -14.01 6.63
CA HIS A 83 -6.77 -15.34 6.30
C HIS A 83 -7.34 -15.36 4.87
N PRO A 84 -6.88 -16.27 3.96
CA PRO A 84 -7.16 -16.20 2.54
C PRO A 84 -8.63 -16.45 2.15
N VAL A 85 -9.46 -16.94 3.08
CA VAL A 85 -10.88 -17.27 2.82
C VAL A 85 -11.83 -16.37 3.61
N THR A 86 -11.47 -16.00 4.84
CA THR A 86 -12.34 -15.23 5.74
C THR A 86 -11.99 -13.77 5.84
N ASP A 87 -10.85 -13.35 5.23
CA ASP A 87 -10.28 -12.00 5.31
C ASP A 87 -10.01 -11.49 6.74
N GLN A 88 -10.08 -12.37 7.74
CA GLN A 88 -9.74 -12.04 9.12
C GLN A 88 -8.24 -11.77 9.26
N VAL A 89 -7.89 -10.80 10.10
CA VAL A 89 -6.50 -10.48 10.40
C VAL A 89 -5.88 -11.57 11.26
N LEU A 90 -4.84 -12.22 10.77
CA LEU A 90 -4.12 -13.29 11.47
C LEU A 90 -2.97 -12.77 12.32
N HIS A 91 -2.22 -11.80 11.82
CA HIS A 91 -1.06 -11.21 12.48
C HIS A 91 -0.86 -9.76 12.05
N VAL A 92 -0.27 -8.96 12.92
CA VAL A 92 0.07 -7.56 12.64
C VAL A 92 1.48 -7.26 13.11
N ASP A 93 2.26 -6.66 12.22
CA ASP A 93 3.62 -6.22 12.46
C ASP A 93 3.67 -4.70 12.65
N PHE A 94 4.13 -4.29 13.83
CA PHE A 94 4.38 -2.89 14.14
C PHE A 94 5.88 -2.59 14.19
N TYR A 95 6.30 -1.61 13.40
CA TYR A 95 7.67 -1.12 13.45
C TYR A 95 7.75 0.13 14.30
N ALA A 96 8.49 0.07 15.42
CA ALA A 96 8.71 1.20 16.30
C ALA A 96 9.59 2.25 15.62
N LEU A 97 9.11 3.47 15.62
CA LEU A 97 9.78 4.62 15.00
C LEU A 97 10.77 5.25 15.97
N ASP A 98 11.95 5.55 15.46
CA ASP A 98 12.94 6.34 16.16
C ASP A 98 13.16 7.67 15.43
N LYS A 99 13.27 8.77 16.18
CA LYS A 99 13.40 10.12 15.61
C LYS A 99 14.64 10.28 14.75
N ASP A 100 15.71 9.57 15.10
CA ASP A 100 17.03 9.73 14.49
C ASP A 100 17.30 8.71 13.37
N THR A 101 16.46 7.69 13.25
CA THR A 101 16.67 6.61 12.28
C THR A 101 15.76 6.76 11.09
N PRO A 102 16.31 6.91 9.85
CA PRO A 102 15.50 6.97 8.65
C PRO A 102 14.89 5.60 8.35
N PHE A 103 13.62 5.58 8.02
CA PHE A 103 12.87 4.36 7.70
C PHE A 103 12.18 4.49 6.34
N THR A 104 11.91 3.34 5.71
CA THR A 104 11.18 3.28 4.44
C THR A 104 9.69 3.13 4.69
N PHE A 105 8.94 4.16 4.33
CA PHE A 105 7.48 4.18 4.41
C PHE A 105 6.87 3.96 3.04
N VAL A 106 5.73 3.27 3.03
CA VAL A 106 4.87 3.16 1.86
C VAL A 106 3.74 4.18 2.03
N ILE A 107 3.71 5.19 1.17
CA ILE A 107 2.79 6.32 1.30
C ILE A 107 1.80 6.30 0.14
N PRO A 108 0.49 6.37 0.40
CA PRO A 108 -0.53 6.35 -0.62
C PRO A 108 -0.54 7.65 -1.45
N ILE A 109 -0.91 7.50 -2.73
CA ILE A 109 -1.06 8.60 -3.67
C ILE A 109 -2.54 8.96 -3.80
N ARG A 110 -2.87 10.19 -3.49
CA ARG A 110 -4.20 10.75 -3.74
C ARG A 110 -4.20 11.63 -4.97
N LEU A 111 -5.06 11.33 -5.92
CA LEU A 111 -5.25 12.15 -7.10
C LEU A 111 -6.17 13.32 -6.77
N GLN A 112 -5.79 14.53 -7.18
CA GLN A 112 -6.57 15.74 -7.00
C GLN A 112 -6.94 16.35 -8.35
N GLY A 113 -8.21 16.75 -8.49
CA GLY A 113 -8.75 17.37 -9.70
C GLY A 113 -9.32 16.35 -10.69
N SER A 114 -10.15 16.85 -11.62
CA SER A 114 -10.70 16.07 -12.72
C SER A 114 -9.88 16.35 -13.99
N PRO A 115 -9.25 15.34 -14.60
CA PRO A 115 -8.44 15.57 -15.80
C PRO A 115 -9.31 15.93 -17.01
N VAL A 116 -8.78 16.82 -17.87
CA VAL A 116 -9.45 17.23 -19.12
C VAL A 116 -9.75 16.02 -19.99
N GLY A 117 -8.79 15.11 -20.12
CA GLY A 117 -8.98 13.90 -20.92
C GLY A 117 -10.08 12.95 -20.43
N LEU A 118 -10.50 13.02 -19.14
CA LEU A 118 -11.67 12.28 -18.67
C LEU A 118 -12.98 12.92 -19.18
N GLN A 119 -13.03 14.26 -19.28
CA GLN A 119 -14.17 14.98 -19.84
C GLN A 119 -14.34 14.73 -21.34
N GLU A 120 -13.23 14.46 -22.03
CA GLU A 120 -13.18 14.10 -23.46
C GLU A 120 -13.50 12.61 -23.71
N GLY A 121 -13.92 11.85 -22.68
CA GLY A 121 -14.30 10.44 -22.80
C GLY A 121 -13.15 9.45 -22.55
N GLY A 122 -11.97 9.91 -22.17
CA GLY A 122 -10.85 9.04 -21.78
C GLY A 122 -11.14 8.30 -20.49
N ARG A 123 -10.37 7.23 -20.24
CA ARG A 123 -10.43 6.44 -19.00
C ARG A 123 -9.18 6.66 -18.17
N LEU A 124 -9.35 7.01 -16.90
CA LEU A 124 -8.25 7.13 -15.96
C LEU A 124 -7.84 5.73 -15.48
N TYR A 125 -6.55 5.43 -15.61
CA TYR A 125 -5.94 4.21 -15.11
C TYR A 125 -4.78 4.56 -14.20
N GLN A 126 -4.81 4.06 -12.95
CA GLN A 126 -3.79 4.30 -11.93
C GLN A 126 -3.09 2.98 -11.58
N PRO A 127 -1.98 2.63 -12.24
CA PRO A 127 -1.23 1.42 -11.95
C PRO A 127 -0.46 1.51 -10.62
N LEU A 128 -0.03 2.70 -10.21
CA LEU A 128 0.72 2.91 -8.98
C LEU A 128 -0.12 3.71 -7.99
N ARG A 129 -0.52 3.06 -6.89
CA ARG A 129 -1.33 3.69 -5.84
C ARG A 129 -0.51 4.16 -4.65
N GLU A 130 0.72 3.66 -4.52
CA GLU A 130 1.60 3.87 -3.38
C GLU A 130 3.03 4.11 -3.83
N ILE A 131 3.79 4.91 -3.07
CA ILE A 131 5.20 5.19 -3.32
C ILE A 131 6.00 4.83 -2.07
N ALA A 132 7.08 4.08 -2.26
CA ALA A 132 8.05 3.80 -1.21
C ALA A 132 9.03 4.98 -1.09
N VAL A 133 9.12 5.54 0.11
CA VAL A 133 9.93 6.73 0.42
C VAL A 133 10.73 6.50 1.69
N LYS A 134 12.00 6.86 1.67
CA LYS A 134 12.87 6.85 2.86
C LYS A 134 12.95 8.25 3.45
N CYS A 135 12.55 8.39 4.70
CA CYS A 135 12.60 9.67 5.42
C CYS A 135 12.67 9.47 6.93
N LEU A 136 12.91 10.57 7.63
CA LEU A 136 12.78 10.62 9.09
C LEU A 136 11.30 10.73 9.48
N PRO A 137 10.88 10.19 10.63
CA PRO A 137 9.49 10.21 11.09
C PRO A 137 8.86 11.61 11.18
N GLU A 138 9.67 12.65 11.39
CA GLU A 138 9.19 14.04 11.50
C GLU A 138 8.68 14.62 10.17
N PHE A 139 9.19 14.13 9.04
CA PHE A 139 8.90 14.66 7.70
C PHE A 139 7.89 13.82 6.91
N ILE A 140 7.30 12.81 7.53
CA ILE A 140 6.36 11.90 6.86
C ILE A 140 5.06 12.64 6.54
N PRO A 141 4.60 12.67 5.27
CA PRO A 141 3.24 13.08 4.94
C PRO A 141 2.26 11.92 5.09
N ALA A 142 1.02 12.20 5.43
CA ALA A 142 -0.05 11.20 5.48
C ALA A 142 -0.38 10.62 4.09
N GLU A 143 -0.27 11.46 3.04
CA GLU A 143 -0.56 11.12 1.66
C GLU A 143 0.23 12.00 0.69
N PHE A 144 0.51 11.49 -0.52
CA PHE A 144 1.01 12.29 -1.62
C PHE A 144 -0.15 12.77 -2.49
N VAL A 145 -0.41 14.07 -2.47
CA VAL A 145 -1.44 14.68 -3.32
C VAL A 145 -0.83 15.04 -4.68
N VAL A 146 -1.38 14.46 -5.73
CA VAL A 146 -0.91 14.65 -7.10
C VAL A 146 -2.02 15.27 -7.94
N ASN A 147 -1.75 16.45 -8.51
CA ASN A 147 -2.73 17.15 -9.35
C ASN A 147 -2.73 16.56 -10.77
N VAL A 148 -3.90 16.07 -11.19
CA VAL A 148 -4.12 15.45 -12.49
C VAL A 148 -5.00 16.30 -13.42
N ALA A 149 -5.46 17.49 -12.99
CA ALA A 149 -6.44 18.30 -13.72
C ALA A 149 -6.00 18.66 -15.16
N LYS A 150 -4.68 18.77 -15.42
CA LYS A 150 -4.12 19.18 -16.72
C LYS A 150 -3.79 18.01 -17.65
N LEU A 151 -4.17 16.77 -17.30
CA LEU A 151 -3.85 15.63 -18.13
C LEU A 151 -4.87 15.43 -19.23
N ASN A 152 -4.39 15.33 -20.48
CA ASN A 152 -5.16 15.03 -21.68
C ASN A 152 -5.15 13.51 -21.96
N ILE A 153 -5.96 13.07 -22.95
CA ILE A 153 -5.97 11.68 -23.42
C ILE A 153 -4.57 11.30 -23.94
N GLY A 154 -4.09 10.11 -23.60
CA GLY A 154 -2.75 9.61 -23.96
C GLY A 154 -1.61 10.12 -23.08
N GLN A 155 -1.86 11.05 -22.16
CA GLN A 155 -0.82 11.55 -21.27
C GLN A 155 -0.70 10.72 -20.00
N SER A 156 0.54 10.59 -19.51
CA SER A 156 0.89 9.91 -18.27
C SER A 156 1.65 10.82 -17.32
N LEU A 157 1.48 10.55 -16.01
CA LEU A 157 2.25 11.18 -14.96
C LEU A 157 3.17 10.15 -14.31
N LYS A 158 4.48 10.41 -14.34
CA LYS A 158 5.51 9.52 -13.77
C LYS A 158 5.92 9.97 -12.36
N VAL A 159 6.48 9.05 -11.57
CA VAL A 159 6.97 9.30 -10.20
C VAL A 159 7.95 10.46 -10.12
N ARG A 160 8.84 10.63 -11.11
CA ARG A 160 9.81 11.75 -11.18
C ARG A 160 9.19 13.15 -11.10
N ARG A 161 7.88 13.30 -11.38
CA ARG A 161 7.17 14.58 -11.27
C ARG A 161 6.63 14.87 -9.87
N VAL A 162 6.67 13.89 -8.96
CA VAL A 162 6.27 14.07 -7.56
C VAL A 162 7.39 14.82 -6.85
N LYS A 163 7.04 15.96 -6.26
CA LYS A 163 8.00 16.74 -5.46
C LYS A 163 7.96 16.22 -4.02
N ALA A 164 9.06 15.63 -3.58
CA ALA A 164 9.28 15.22 -2.20
C ALA A 164 10.34 16.14 -1.57
N GLN A 165 9.98 16.84 -0.49
CA GLN A 165 10.93 17.69 0.27
C GLN A 165 11.43 16.88 1.46
N ASN A 166 12.75 16.83 1.67
CA ASN A 166 13.42 16.11 2.77
C ASN A 166 13.17 14.61 2.81
N MET A 167 12.92 14.00 1.63
CA MET A 167 12.61 12.57 1.48
C MET A 167 13.31 12.03 0.24
N GLU A 168 13.76 10.78 0.32
CA GLU A 168 14.33 10.04 -0.79
C GLU A 168 13.28 9.06 -1.33
N ILE A 169 12.89 9.22 -2.60
CA ILE A 169 11.94 8.31 -3.26
C ILE A 169 12.72 7.08 -3.72
N ILE A 170 12.40 5.90 -3.15
CA ILE A 170 13.01 4.61 -3.52
C ILE A 170 12.36 4.05 -4.79
N THR A 171 11.06 4.32 -4.97
CA THR A 171 10.34 3.86 -6.16
C THR A 171 10.96 4.45 -7.43
N PRO A 172 11.25 3.64 -8.48
CA PRO A 172 11.86 4.12 -9.71
C PRO A 172 11.07 5.29 -10.33
N GLY A 173 11.77 6.37 -10.68
CA GLY A 173 11.16 7.60 -11.19
C GLY A 173 10.43 7.43 -12.53
N GLU A 174 10.75 6.38 -13.31
CA GLU A 174 10.12 6.06 -14.59
C GLU A 174 8.75 5.40 -14.44
N ARG A 175 8.42 4.84 -13.25
CA ARG A 175 7.10 4.23 -13.02
C ARG A 175 5.99 5.26 -13.23
N THR A 176 4.95 4.82 -13.93
CA THR A 176 3.76 5.64 -14.20
C THR A 176 2.82 5.58 -12.98
N ILE A 177 2.41 6.73 -12.47
CA ILE A 177 1.42 6.87 -11.40
C ILE A 177 0.02 6.78 -11.97
N VAL A 178 -0.24 7.56 -13.03
CA VAL A 178 -1.54 7.64 -13.67
C VAL A 178 -1.38 7.88 -15.16
N VAL A 179 -2.27 7.30 -15.95
CA VAL A 179 -2.36 7.50 -17.39
C VAL A 179 -3.83 7.62 -17.78
N ILE A 180 -4.12 8.47 -18.78
CA ILE A 180 -5.45 8.60 -19.36
C ILE A 180 -5.48 7.86 -20.68
N ARG A 181 -6.16 6.72 -20.71
CA ARG A 181 -6.32 5.90 -21.90
C ARG A 181 -7.50 6.39 -22.75
N PRO A 182 -7.39 6.33 -24.10
CA PRO A 182 -8.53 6.64 -24.98
C PRO A 182 -9.69 5.66 -24.75
N PRO A 183 -10.93 6.03 -25.07
CA PRO A 183 -12.06 5.12 -25.00
C PRO A 183 -11.89 3.97 -26.03
N LYS A 184 -12.35 2.77 -25.69
CA LYS A 184 -12.35 1.63 -26.63
C LYS A 184 -13.19 1.99 -27.85
N GLY A 185 -12.58 2.06 -29.04
CA GLY A 185 -13.24 2.37 -30.31
C GLY A 185 -12.70 3.59 -31.07
N THR A 186 -11.87 4.42 -30.46
CA THR A 186 -11.22 5.52 -31.13
C THR A 186 -9.75 5.15 -31.40
N LEU A 187 -9.43 4.83 -32.67
CA LEU A 187 -8.05 4.68 -33.11
C LEU A 187 -7.41 6.07 -33.11
N VAL A 188 -6.88 6.51 -31.98
CA VAL A 188 -6.00 7.67 -31.93
C VAL A 188 -4.60 7.16 -32.26
N ALA A 189 -3.99 7.71 -33.30
CA ALA A 189 -2.60 7.45 -33.63
C ALA A 189 -1.72 7.74 -32.40
N ILE A 190 -1.26 6.67 -31.78
CA ILE A 190 -0.28 6.74 -30.68
C ILE A 190 1.03 7.10 -31.35
N THR A 191 1.47 8.35 -31.19
CA THR A 191 2.86 8.70 -31.42
C THR A 191 3.70 7.92 -30.42
N GLU A 192 4.57 7.10 -30.96
CA GLU A 192 5.48 6.19 -30.31
C GLU A 192 6.21 6.83 -29.13
N ALA A 193 6.03 6.27 -27.94
CA ALA A 193 7.05 6.20 -26.90
C ALA A 193 6.58 5.22 -25.82
N ASP A 194 7.30 4.14 -25.74
CA ASP A 194 7.38 3.10 -24.71
C ASP A 194 6.60 1.81 -24.99
N ASP A 195 7.38 0.87 -25.52
CA ASP A 195 7.13 -0.56 -25.59
C ASP A 195 6.60 -1.11 -24.28
N ILE A 196 5.41 -1.70 -24.34
CA ILE A 196 4.93 -2.64 -23.33
C ILE A 196 4.80 -3.98 -24.07
N ASP A 197 5.77 -4.84 -23.85
CA ASP A 197 5.67 -6.26 -24.12
C ASP A 197 4.46 -6.81 -23.33
N ASP A 198 3.39 -7.05 -24.05
CA ASP A 198 2.22 -7.79 -23.58
C ASP A 198 2.31 -9.17 -24.24
N ASP A 199 3.08 -10.04 -23.59
CA ASP A 199 3.17 -11.47 -23.94
C ASP A 199 1.89 -12.17 -23.47
N GLU A 200 0.82 -12.02 -24.24
CA GLU A 200 -0.40 -12.77 -24.08
C GLU A 200 -0.31 -13.98 -25.03
N SER A 201 0.23 -15.07 -24.50
CA SER A 201 0.20 -16.37 -25.15
C SER A 201 -1.25 -16.89 -25.20
N GLU A 202 -1.91 -16.62 -26.29
CA GLU A 202 -3.19 -17.18 -26.67
C GLU A 202 -2.98 -18.64 -27.14
N GLU A 203 -3.24 -19.57 -26.25
CA GLU A 203 -3.30 -21.01 -26.59
C GLU A 203 -4.64 -21.29 -27.24
N ALA A 204 -4.63 -21.40 -28.57
CA ALA A 204 -5.76 -21.86 -29.35
C ALA A 204 -5.91 -23.40 -29.24
N PRO A 205 -7.11 -23.94 -29.04
CA PRO A 205 -7.31 -25.38 -29.08
C PRO A 205 -7.32 -25.89 -30.53
N ALA A 206 -6.34 -26.71 -30.86
CA ALA A 206 -6.33 -27.47 -32.13
C ALA A 206 -7.32 -28.63 -32.04
N GLU A 207 -8.38 -28.48 -32.79
CA GLU A 207 -9.28 -29.54 -33.24
C GLU A 207 -8.53 -30.44 -34.20
N THR A 208 -8.44 -31.70 -33.91
CA THR A 208 -8.04 -32.70 -34.95
C THR A 208 -9.04 -33.85 -34.94
N ALA A 209 -9.79 -33.85 -36.00
CA ALA A 209 -10.65 -34.94 -36.41
C ALA A 209 -9.85 -36.11 -37.01
N GLU A 210 -10.44 -37.31 -36.82
CA GLU A 210 -10.50 -38.47 -37.68
C GLU A 210 -9.26 -39.09 -38.34
N ALA A 211 -9.14 -40.37 -38.14
CA ALA A 211 -9.32 -41.46 -39.15
C ALA A 211 -8.91 -42.81 -38.55
N THR A 212 -9.81 -43.73 -38.36
CA THR A 212 -10.26 -44.86 -39.18
C THR A 212 -9.17 -45.85 -39.64
N THR A 213 -9.50 -47.13 -39.44
CA THR A 213 -9.01 -48.39 -40.01
C THR A 213 -7.76 -49.01 -39.39
N GLU A 214 -7.74 -50.21 -38.89
CA GLU A 214 -8.12 -51.55 -39.28
C GLU A 214 -7.92 -52.52 -38.09
#